data_7f50b920f98a86258fdf44237074eb82
#
_entry.id   7f50b920f98a86258fdf44237074eb82
#
_cell.length_a   1.000
_cell.length_b   1.000
_cell.length_c   1.000
_cell.angle_alpha   90.00
_cell.angle_beta   90.00
_cell.angle_gamma   90.00
#
_symmetry.space_group_name_H-M   'P 1'
#
loop_
_entity.id
_entity.type
_entity.pdbx_description
1 polymer ?
#
loop_
_entity_poly.entity_id
_entity_poly.type
_entity_poly.pdbx_seq_one_letter_code
_entity_poly.pdbx_strand_id
1 'polypeptide(L)'
;ICDLELILNGGFKPLDGFLNKDDYESVLDNMRLKNGSLWPIPINLDVSEEFAKYLKTNQKIILKDKEGFSLAMMTIKDIWVPNFEKESELVYGTNDSIHPAVNYLLYKSNGVYVGGDVSQIRMPYHYDNTDLRHSPDELKRFFKSKKWNKIIAFQTRNPLHKAHIEMTKRAVKKLNAKLLIHPTVGVTKPGDVDHFTRVRCYKHALKKYDK
;
A
#
# COMPACT_ATOMS: atom_id res chain seq x y z
N ILE A 1 3.03 -8.70 -0.91
CA ILE A 1 4.35 -8.06 -0.63
C ILE A 1 4.17 -6.56 -0.43
N CYS A 2 3.46 -5.83 -1.29
CA CYS A 2 3.31 -4.36 -1.17
C CYS A 2 2.75 -3.93 0.20
N ASP A 3 1.69 -4.58 0.68
CA ASP A 3 1.11 -4.26 1.98
C ASP A 3 2.07 -4.58 3.12
N LEU A 4 2.75 -5.72 3.03
CA LEU A 4 3.79 -6.08 4.00
C LEU A 4 4.89 -5.01 4.06
N GLU A 5 5.37 -4.54 2.91
CA GLU A 5 6.37 -3.47 2.85
C GLU A 5 5.88 -2.18 3.52
N LEU A 6 4.62 -1.80 3.29
CA LEU A 6 4.02 -0.60 3.90
C LEU A 6 3.80 -0.75 5.41
N ILE A 7 3.50 -1.97 5.88
CA ILE A 7 3.48 -2.26 7.32
C ILE A 7 4.90 -2.10 7.89
N LEU A 8 5.89 -2.75 7.29
CA LEU A 8 7.26 -2.78 7.79
C LEU A 8 7.95 -1.42 7.78
N ASN A 9 7.72 -0.59 6.77
CA ASN A 9 8.33 0.74 6.65
C ASN A 9 7.56 1.85 7.37
N GLY A 10 6.43 1.51 8.02
CA GLY A 10 5.58 2.45 8.74
C GLY A 10 4.66 3.29 7.85
N GLY A 11 4.55 2.98 6.54
CA GLY A 11 3.61 3.63 5.62
C GLY A 11 2.15 3.39 5.98
N PHE A 12 1.87 2.28 6.66
CA PHE A 12 0.53 1.89 7.12
C PHE A 12 0.31 2.13 8.63
N LYS A 13 1.12 2.96 9.29
CA LYS A 13 0.79 3.32 10.68
C LYS A 13 -0.63 3.89 10.78
N PRO A 14 -1.46 3.47 11.77
CA PRO A 14 -1.06 2.77 13.00
C PRO A 14 -1.04 1.25 12.93
N LEU A 15 -1.17 0.61 11.75
CA LEU A 15 -1.07 -0.85 11.67
C LEU A 15 0.35 -1.33 11.96
N ASP A 16 0.45 -2.34 12.83
CA ASP A 16 1.67 -3.08 13.14
C ASP A 16 1.65 -4.51 12.56
N GLY A 17 0.65 -4.81 11.73
CA GLY A 17 0.47 -6.10 11.08
C GLY A 17 -0.78 -6.16 10.22
N PHE A 18 -1.16 -7.36 9.83
CA PHE A 18 -2.42 -7.60 9.14
C PHE A 18 -3.57 -7.59 10.15
N LEU A 19 -4.71 -7.03 9.73
CA LEU A 19 -5.86 -6.84 10.62
C LEU A 19 -6.26 -8.15 11.29
N ASN A 20 -6.59 -8.08 12.59
CA ASN A 20 -7.33 -9.13 13.27
C ASN A 20 -8.81 -9.04 12.86
N LYS A 21 -9.61 -10.04 13.25
CA LYS A 21 -11.02 -10.12 12.86
C LYS A 21 -11.82 -8.91 13.34
N ASP A 22 -11.58 -8.46 14.58
CA ASP A 22 -12.32 -7.34 15.17
C ASP A 22 -12.04 -6.02 14.46
N ASP A 23 -10.77 -5.73 14.15
CA ASP A 23 -10.39 -4.56 13.38
C ASP A 23 -10.91 -4.64 11.93
N TYR A 24 -10.85 -5.83 11.31
CA TYR A 24 -11.41 -6.07 9.99
C TYR A 24 -12.91 -5.76 9.94
N GLU A 25 -13.71 -6.31 10.85
CA GLU A 25 -15.14 -6.04 10.91
C GLU A 25 -15.43 -4.56 11.17
N SER A 26 -14.68 -3.93 12.08
CA SER A 26 -14.82 -2.50 12.35
C SER A 26 -14.48 -1.63 11.14
N VAL A 27 -13.46 -2.00 10.38
CA VAL A 27 -13.09 -1.29 9.14
C VAL A 27 -14.20 -1.41 8.10
N LEU A 28 -14.78 -2.60 7.91
CA LEU A 28 -15.89 -2.78 6.98
C LEU A 28 -17.10 -1.95 7.35
N ASP A 29 -17.50 -1.96 8.62
CA ASP A 29 -18.73 -1.32 9.07
C ASP A 29 -18.59 0.20 9.28
N ASN A 30 -17.39 0.69 9.65
CA ASN A 30 -17.19 2.06 10.12
C ASN A 30 -16.00 2.80 9.45
N MET A 31 -15.24 2.16 8.57
CA MET A 31 -13.96 2.68 8.04
C MET A 31 -12.99 3.11 9.17
N ARG A 32 -12.99 2.36 10.29
CA ARG A 32 -12.14 2.65 11.46
C ARG A 32 -11.66 1.37 12.11
N LEU A 33 -10.46 1.41 12.65
CA LEU A 33 -9.96 0.39 13.57
C LEU A 33 -10.77 0.45 14.90
N LYS A 34 -10.72 -0.62 15.69
CA LYS A 34 -11.38 -0.67 17.01
C LYS A 34 -10.93 0.43 17.97
N ASN A 35 -9.70 0.93 17.82
CA ASN A 35 -9.19 2.05 18.60
C ASN A 35 -9.70 3.42 18.12
N GLY A 36 -10.60 3.47 17.13
CA GLY A 36 -11.21 4.68 16.57
C GLY A 36 -10.38 5.37 15.46
N SER A 37 -9.18 4.91 15.17
CA SER A 37 -8.35 5.46 14.10
C SER A 37 -9.02 5.26 12.73
N LEU A 38 -9.05 6.31 11.90
CA LEU A 38 -9.58 6.23 10.55
C LEU A 38 -8.74 5.24 9.72
N TRP A 39 -9.41 4.22 9.18
CA TRP A 39 -8.79 3.24 8.30
C TRP A 39 -9.83 2.73 7.29
N PRO A 40 -9.81 3.18 6.04
CA PRO A 40 -10.95 3.03 5.13
C PRO A 40 -11.00 1.72 4.35
N ILE A 41 -9.92 0.91 4.36
CA ILE A 41 -9.84 -0.31 3.57
C ILE A 41 -9.15 -1.42 4.37
N PRO A 42 -9.64 -2.67 4.35
CA PRO A 42 -8.99 -3.75 5.08
C PRO A 42 -7.63 -4.12 4.47
N ILE A 43 -6.66 -4.40 5.32
CA ILE A 43 -5.33 -4.91 4.96
C ILE A 43 -5.20 -6.30 5.54
N ASN A 44 -5.43 -7.31 4.72
CA ASN A 44 -5.54 -8.70 5.11
C ASN A 44 -4.44 -9.56 4.48
N LEU A 45 -4.11 -10.64 5.16
CA LEU A 45 -3.32 -11.75 4.62
C LEU A 45 -4.25 -12.93 4.38
N ASP A 46 -4.38 -13.37 3.14
CA ASP A 46 -5.17 -14.52 2.77
C ASP A 46 -4.30 -15.77 2.57
N VAL A 47 -4.80 -16.90 3.00
CA VAL A 47 -4.17 -18.20 2.86
C VAL A 47 -5.18 -19.24 2.39
N SER A 48 -4.70 -20.33 1.76
CA SER A 48 -5.58 -21.42 1.37
C SER A 48 -6.17 -22.13 2.60
N GLU A 49 -7.37 -22.67 2.44
CA GLU A 49 -8.04 -23.46 3.50
C GLU A 49 -7.19 -24.66 3.94
N GLU A 50 -6.47 -25.28 3.00
CA GLU A 50 -5.57 -26.39 3.29
C GLU A 50 -4.43 -25.93 4.20
N PHE A 51 -3.78 -24.82 3.90
CA PHE A 51 -2.70 -24.28 4.73
C PHE A 51 -3.21 -23.81 6.09
N ALA A 52 -4.40 -23.19 6.15
CA ALA A 52 -4.99 -22.72 7.39
C ALA A 52 -5.19 -23.82 8.43
N LYS A 53 -5.42 -25.07 8.03
CA LYS A 53 -5.54 -26.22 8.94
C LYS A 53 -4.31 -26.46 9.83
N TYR A 54 -3.15 -26.00 9.39
CA TYR A 54 -1.88 -26.14 10.12
C TYR A 54 -1.55 -24.92 10.98
N LEU A 55 -2.37 -23.86 10.92
CA LEU A 55 -2.13 -22.62 11.64
C LEU A 55 -2.88 -22.62 12.99
N LYS A 56 -2.28 -21.96 13.97
CA LYS A 56 -2.88 -21.79 15.32
C LYS A 56 -2.64 -20.37 15.80
N THR A 57 -3.55 -19.87 16.61
CA THR A 57 -3.39 -18.60 17.34
C THR A 57 -2.13 -18.64 18.20
N ASN A 58 -1.41 -17.54 18.28
CA ASN A 58 -0.10 -17.37 18.92
C ASN A 58 1.06 -18.13 18.26
N GLN A 59 0.82 -18.81 17.15
CA GLN A 59 1.90 -19.40 16.35
C GLN A 59 2.68 -18.29 15.63
N LYS A 60 3.98 -18.48 15.53
CA LYS A 60 4.87 -17.63 14.73
C LYS A 60 5.10 -18.29 13.37
N ILE A 61 4.90 -17.52 12.32
CA ILE A 61 5.15 -17.93 10.94
C ILE A 61 6.11 -16.96 10.26
N ILE A 62 6.81 -17.42 9.25
CA ILE A 62 7.71 -16.60 8.45
C ILE A 62 7.01 -16.25 7.12
N LEU A 63 6.89 -14.96 6.86
CA LEU A 63 6.42 -14.44 5.59
C LEU A 63 7.61 -14.32 4.63
N LYS A 64 7.48 -14.96 3.47
CA LYS A 64 8.52 -15.00 2.44
C LYS A 64 8.04 -14.36 1.15
N ASP A 65 8.98 -13.87 0.35
CA ASP A 65 8.70 -13.51 -1.03
C ASP A 65 8.61 -14.74 -1.95
N LYS A 66 8.35 -14.50 -3.24
CA LYS A 66 8.25 -15.57 -4.24
C LYS A 66 9.59 -16.29 -4.50
N GLU A 67 10.70 -15.66 -4.15
CA GLU A 67 12.05 -16.21 -4.29
C GLU A 67 12.49 -17.01 -3.05
N GLY A 68 11.67 -16.99 -1.98
CA GLY A 68 11.90 -17.73 -0.74
C GLY A 68 12.63 -16.94 0.35
N PHE A 69 12.96 -15.67 0.12
CA PHE A 69 13.60 -14.83 1.15
C PHE A 69 12.63 -14.50 2.30
N SER A 70 13.09 -14.69 3.52
CA SER A 70 12.34 -14.34 4.71
C SER A 70 12.27 -12.82 4.87
N LEU A 71 11.06 -12.26 4.80
CA LEU A 71 10.82 -10.82 4.91
C LEU A 71 10.43 -10.41 6.33
N ALA A 72 9.55 -11.19 6.95
CA ALA A 72 9.03 -10.87 8.27
C ALA A 72 8.64 -12.11 9.05
N MET A 73 8.58 -11.97 10.36
CA MET A 73 7.93 -12.93 11.26
C MET A 73 6.58 -12.36 11.68
N MET A 74 5.54 -13.17 11.56
CA MET A 74 4.19 -12.82 11.98
C MET A 74 3.77 -13.69 13.16
N THR A 75 3.22 -13.06 14.20
CA THR A 75 2.55 -13.76 15.31
C THR A 75 1.06 -13.73 15.04
N ILE A 76 0.48 -14.90 14.81
CA ILE A 76 -0.94 -15.04 14.47
C ILE A 76 -1.81 -14.67 15.67
N LYS A 77 -2.76 -13.77 15.49
CA LYS A 77 -3.79 -13.42 16.48
C LYS A 77 -5.12 -14.08 16.17
N ASP A 78 -5.52 -14.04 14.89
CA ASP A 78 -6.80 -14.55 14.43
C ASP A 78 -6.68 -15.32 13.12
N ILE A 79 -7.61 -16.29 12.95
CA ILE A 79 -7.79 -17.06 11.70
C ILE A 79 -9.29 -17.16 11.49
N TRP A 80 -9.80 -16.70 10.33
CA TRP A 80 -11.23 -16.73 10.04
C TRP A 80 -11.54 -16.83 8.55
N VAL A 81 -12.73 -17.30 8.24
CA VAL A 81 -13.28 -17.27 6.89
C VAL A 81 -14.05 -15.96 6.71
N PRO A 82 -13.65 -15.08 5.80
CA PRO A 82 -14.36 -13.82 5.57
C PRO A 82 -15.64 -14.03 4.76
N ASN A 83 -16.55 -13.07 4.83
CA ASN A 83 -17.65 -12.97 3.89
C ASN A 83 -17.25 -12.02 2.75
N PHE A 84 -16.75 -12.55 1.65
CA PHE A 84 -16.26 -11.78 0.51
C PHE A 84 -17.34 -10.96 -0.19
N GLU A 85 -18.60 -11.42 -0.20
CA GLU A 85 -19.71 -10.65 -0.76
C GLU A 85 -20.00 -9.41 0.08
N LYS A 86 -20.06 -9.58 1.42
CA LYS A 86 -20.18 -8.45 2.36
C LYS A 86 -19.00 -7.48 2.22
N GLU A 87 -17.78 -8.00 2.15
CA GLU A 87 -16.58 -7.18 1.99
C GLU A 87 -16.62 -6.37 0.68
N SER A 88 -16.95 -7.02 -0.43
CA SER A 88 -17.00 -6.32 -1.73
C SER A 88 -18.07 -5.24 -1.76
N GLU A 89 -19.25 -5.50 -1.21
CA GLU A 89 -20.33 -4.50 -1.12
C GLU A 89 -19.90 -3.29 -0.26
N LEU A 90 -19.32 -3.52 0.92
CA LEU A 90 -18.97 -2.44 1.83
C LEU A 90 -17.72 -1.65 1.39
N VAL A 91 -16.73 -2.32 0.77
CA VAL A 91 -15.48 -1.67 0.36
C VAL A 91 -15.57 -1.04 -1.02
N TYR A 92 -16.23 -1.70 -1.96
CA TYR A 92 -16.28 -1.28 -3.36
C TYR A 92 -17.67 -0.79 -3.80
N GLY A 93 -18.70 -0.95 -2.96
CA GLY A 93 -20.08 -0.56 -3.27
C GLY A 93 -20.77 -1.44 -4.32
N THR A 94 -20.23 -2.61 -4.60
CA THR A 94 -20.75 -3.52 -5.62
C THR A 94 -20.18 -4.92 -5.45
N ASN A 95 -20.99 -5.93 -5.85
CA ASN A 95 -20.56 -7.31 -6.03
C ASN A 95 -20.32 -7.69 -7.50
N ASP A 96 -20.36 -6.70 -8.42
CA ASP A 96 -20.16 -6.94 -9.84
C ASP A 96 -18.68 -7.26 -10.15
N SER A 97 -18.44 -8.45 -10.66
CA SER A 97 -17.10 -8.95 -11.03
C SER A 97 -16.47 -8.21 -12.23
N ILE A 98 -17.19 -7.32 -12.92
CA ILE A 98 -16.59 -6.39 -13.89
C ILE A 98 -15.60 -5.45 -13.17
N HIS A 99 -15.86 -5.12 -11.90
CA HIS A 99 -14.93 -4.35 -11.10
C HIS A 99 -13.66 -5.19 -10.78
N PRO A 100 -12.46 -4.76 -11.18
CA PRO A 100 -11.25 -5.60 -11.08
C PRO A 100 -10.91 -6.07 -9.65
N ALA A 101 -11.15 -5.22 -8.64
CA ALA A 101 -10.88 -5.59 -7.26
C ALA A 101 -11.92 -6.58 -6.71
N VAL A 102 -13.19 -6.44 -7.09
CA VAL A 102 -14.24 -7.42 -6.78
C VAL A 102 -13.94 -8.76 -7.43
N ASN A 103 -13.54 -8.75 -8.70
CA ASN A 103 -13.13 -9.98 -9.38
C ASN A 103 -11.97 -10.68 -8.66
N TYR A 104 -10.97 -9.90 -8.23
CA TYR A 104 -9.86 -10.45 -7.46
C TYR A 104 -10.35 -11.05 -6.13
N LEU A 105 -11.13 -10.30 -5.37
CA LEU A 105 -11.63 -10.69 -4.06
C LEU A 105 -12.48 -11.97 -4.13
N LEU A 106 -13.44 -12.03 -5.05
CA LEU A 106 -14.40 -13.15 -5.14
C LEU A 106 -13.83 -14.42 -5.76
N TYR A 107 -12.85 -14.28 -6.70
CA TYR A 107 -12.42 -15.44 -7.52
C TYR A 107 -10.93 -15.76 -7.46
N LYS A 108 -10.11 -14.91 -6.86
CA LYS A 108 -8.65 -15.10 -6.82
C LYS A 108 -8.06 -15.05 -5.42
N SER A 109 -8.77 -14.52 -4.45
CA SER A 109 -8.36 -14.57 -3.05
C SER A 109 -8.49 -15.99 -2.50
N ASN A 110 -7.63 -16.32 -1.56
CA ASN A 110 -7.73 -17.56 -0.82
C ASN A 110 -8.87 -17.48 0.23
N GLY A 111 -9.36 -18.65 0.68
CA GLY A 111 -10.59 -18.74 1.47
C GLY A 111 -10.50 -18.30 2.92
N VAL A 112 -9.30 -18.11 3.48
CA VAL A 112 -9.11 -17.87 4.91
C VAL A 112 -8.20 -16.65 5.13
N TYR A 113 -8.62 -15.75 6.02
CA TYR A 113 -7.80 -14.64 6.48
C TYR A 113 -7.03 -14.98 7.76
N VAL A 114 -5.82 -14.45 7.85
CA VAL A 114 -4.93 -14.57 8.99
C VAL A 114 -4.49 -13.18 9.43
N GLY A 115 -4.88 -12.80 10.63
CA GLY A 115 -4.50 -11.52 11.25
C GLY A 115 -3.40 -11.68 12.29
N GLY A 116 -2.59 -10.64 12.49
CA GLY A 116 -1.58 -10.65 13.54
C GLY A 116 -0.47 -9.63 13.34
N ASP A 117 0.35 -9.48 14.38
CA ASP A 117 1.46 -8.53 14.40
C ASP A 117 2.64 -9.04 13.58
N VAL A 118 3.29 -8.12 12.90
CA VAL A 118 4.41 -8.40 12.01
C VAL A 118 5.68 -7.73 12.52
N SER A 119 6.78 -8.48 12.58
CA SER A 119 8.11 -7.96 12.88
C SER A 119 9.06 -8.16 11.71
N GLN A 120 9.81 -7.12 11.39
CA GLN A 120 10.71 -7.11 10.25
C GLN A 120 11.89 -8.07 10.44
N ILE A 121 12.18 -8.87 9.41
CA ILE A 121 13.45 -9.59 9.26
C ILE A 121 14.29 -8.86 8.20
N ARG A 122 13.68 -8.58 7.04
CA ARG A 122 14.31 -7.90 5.91
C ARG A 122 13.26 -7.12 5.15
N MET A 123 13.62 -5.94 4.63
CA MET A 123 12.77 -5.24 3.66
C MET A 123 12.77 -5.97 2.31
N PRO A 124 11.65 -5.96 1.57
CA PRO A 124 11.64 -6.40 0.18
C PRO A 124 12.69 -5.67 -0.64
N TYR A 125 13.38 -6.38 -1.52
CA TYR A 125 14.40 -5.78 -2.36
C TYR A 125 13.81 -5.25 -3.67
N HIS A 126 14.26 -4.07 -4.07
CA HIS A 126 13.89 -3.44 -5.33
C HIS A 126 15.12 -3.25 -6.21
N TYR A 127 15.03 -3.67 -7.46
CA TYR A 127 16.15 -3.65 -8.42
C TYR A 127 16.17 -2.39 -9.29
N ASP A 128 15.04 -1.64 -9.34
CA ASP A 128 14.86 -0.49 -10.20
C ASP A 128 14.70 0.81 -9.41
N ASN A 129 15.23 1.90 -9.94
CA ASN A 129 15.07 3.25 -9.39
C ASN A 129 15.35 3.36 -7.89
N THR A 130 16.34 2.63 -7.39
CA THR A 130 16.68 2.57 -5.95
C THR A 130 17.05 3.94 -5.39
N ASP A 131 17.57 4.85 -6.22
CA ASP A 131 17.86 6.25 -5.91
C ASP A 131 16.62 7.11 -5.63
N LEU A 132 15.43 6.64 -6.04
CA LEU A 132 14.14 7.32 -5.87
C LEU A 132 13.22 6.64 -4.85
N ARG A 133 13.61 5.50 -4.33
CA ARG A 133 12.82 4.76 -3.33
C ARG A 133 13.20 5.20 -1.94
N HIS A 134 12.26 5.80 -1.24
CA HIS A 134 12.47 6.29 0.12
C HIS A 134 11.35 5.77 1.02
N SER A 135 11.73 5.33 2.21
CA SER A 135 10.76 5.06 3.27
C SER A 135 10.15 6.38 3.79
N PRO A 136 8.98 6.34 4.44
CA PRO A 136 8.38 7.52 5.05
C PRO A 136 9.33 8.26 6.00
N ASP A 137 10.11 7.53 6.79
CA ASP A 137 11.05 8.13 7.75
C ASP A 137 12.27 8.75 7.07
N GLU A 138 12.77 8.18 5.98
CA GLU A 138 13.82 8.79 5.16
C GLU A 138 13.35 10.10 4.55
N LEU A 139 12.13 10.15 4.00
CA LEU A 139 11.54 11.38 3.47
C LEU A 139 11.36 12.44 4.56
N LYS A 140 10.85 12.07 5.74
CA LYS A 140 10.72 13.00 6.87
C LYS A 140 12.08 13.58 7.29
N ARG A 141 13.11 12.75 7.40
CA ARG A 141 14.48 13.20 7.70
C ARG A 141 15.01 14.13 6.62
N PHE A 142 14.81 13.77 5.34
CA PHE A 142 15.20 14.60 4.21
C PHE A 142 14.51 15.98 4.24
N PHE A 143 13.19 16.03 4.41
CA PHE A 143 12.45 17.29 4.49
C PHE A 143 12.93 18.16 5.66
N LYS A 144 13.16 17.55 6.82
CA LYS A 144 13.69 18.24 7.99
C LYS A 144 15.09 18.82 7.72
N SER A 145 15.99 18.06 7.10
CA SER A 145 17.35 18.51 6.75
C SER A 145 17.35 19.70 5.79
N LYS A 146 16.36 19.75 4.88
CA LYS A 146 16.16 20.85 3.93
C LYS A 146 15.33 22.01 4.50
N LYS A 147 14.86 21.91 5.77
CA LYS A 147 13.94 22.87 6.39
C LYS A 147 12.65 23.10 5.58
N TRP A 148 12.17 22.02 4.93
CA TRP A 148 10.94 22.04 4.16
C TRP A 148 9.74 21.75 5.07
N ASN A 149 8.97 22.78 5.40
CA ASN A 149 7.88 22.68 6.38
C ASN A 149 6.53 22.39 5.73
N LYS A 150 6.40 22.61 4.42
CA LYS A 150 5.16 22.36 3.67
C LYS A 150 5.49 21.55 2.41
N ILE A 151 4.84 20.41 2.29
CA ILE A 151 5.00 19.48 1.16
C ILE A 151 3.62 19.27 0.54
N ILE A 152 3.57 19.34 -0.80
CA ILE A 152 2.43 18.89 -1.59
C ILE A 152 2.85 17.60 -2.28
N ALA A 153 2.17 16.52 -1.98
CA ALA A 153 2.34 15.25 -2.69
C ALA A 153 1.38 15.18 -3.87
N PHE A 154 1.90 14.88 -5.04
CA PHE A 154 1.10 14.60 -6.23
C PHE A 154 1.28 13.14 -6.63
N GLN A 155 0.26 12.34 -6.34
CA GLN A 155 0.22 10.93 -6.73
C GLN A 155 -0.33 10.79 -8.15
N THR A 156 0.33 9.99 -8.96
CA THR A 156 -0.12 9.68 -10.32
C THR A 156 0.40 8.33 -10.78
N ARG A 157 -0.36 7.68 -11.67
CA ARG A 157 0.06 6.50 -12.41
C ARG A 157 0.26 6.79 -13.90
N ASN A 158 0.03 8.02 -14.32
CA ASN A 158 0.16 8.46 -15.71
C ASN A 158 1.42 9.32 -15.90
N PRO A 159 2.01 9.39 -17.11
CA PRO A 159 3.02 10.36 -17.42
C PRO A 159 2.54 11.79 -17.13
N LEU A 160 3.44 12.65 -16.67
CA LEU A 160 3.11 14.06 -16.44
C LEU A 160 2.93 14.78 -17.78
N HIS A 161 1.74 15.34 -17.99
CA HIS A 161 1.47 16.23 -19.10
C HIS A 161 1.36 17.70 -18.64
N LYS A 162 1.23 18.64 -19.58
CA LYS A 162 1.27 20.09 -19.30
C LYS A 162 0.28 20.53 -18.20
N ALA A 163 -0.95 19.97 -18.18
CA ALA A 163 -1.95 20.33 -17.17
C ALA A 163 -1.52 19.89 -15.75
N HIS A 164 -0.93 18.70 -15.59
CA HIS A 164 -0.41 18.25 -14.29
C HIS A 164 0.73 19.17 -13.83
N ILE A 165 1.63 19.55 -14.73
CA ILE A 165 2.76 20.44 -14.42
C ILE A 165 2.22 21.80 -13.98
N GLU A 166 1.30 22.39 -14.71
CA GLU A 166 0.73 23.70 -14.39
C GLU A 166 -0.06 23.67 -13.06
N MET A 167 -0.88 22.65 -12.87
CA MET A 167 -1.64 22.47 -11.62
C MET A 167 -0.73 22.37 -10.41
N THR A 168 0.32 21.54 -10.49
CA THR A 168 1.27 21.37 -9.37
C THR A 168 2.09 22.64 -9.13
N LYS A 169 2.53 23.36 -10.17
CA LYS A 169 3.21 24.67 -10.03
C LYS A 169 2.33 25.69 -9.32
N ARG A 170 1.06 25.81 -9.71
CA ARG A 170 0.10 26.71 -9.06
C ARG A 170 -0.12 26.35 -7.60
N ALA A 171 -0.29 25.06 -7.28
CA ALA A 171 -0.48 24.59 -5.92
C ALA A 171 0.76 24.90 -5.06
N VAL A 172 1.97 24.60 -5.55
CA VAL A 172 3.24 24.93 -4.89
C VAL A 172 3.35 26.42 -4.60
N LYS A 173 3.09 27.26 -5.59
CA LYS A 173 3.13 28.73 -5.45
C LYS A 173 2.09 29.24 -4.44
N LYS A 174 0.83 28.79 -4.56
CA LYS A 174 -0.28 29.22 -3.69
C LYS A 174 -0.03 28.89 -2.22
N LEU A 175 0.54 27.73 -1.91
CA LEU A 175 0.75 27.26 -0.55
C LEU A 175 2.16 27.51 -0.02
N ASN A 176 3.05 28.08 -0.85
CA ASN A 176 4.47 28.22 -0.55
C ASN A 176 5.07 26.90 -0.04
N ALA A 177 4.89 25.84 -0.81
CA ALA A 177 5.25 24.48 -0.47
C ALA A 177 6.32 23.90 -1.42
N LYS A 178 6.84 22.74 -1.10
CA LYS A 178 7.67 21.91 -1.98
C LYS A 178 6.85 20.79 -2.59
N LEU A 179 7.19 20.36 -3.80
CA LEU A 179 6.49 19.31 -4.51
C LEU A 179 7.18 17.97 -4.31
N LEU A 180 6.40 16.98 -3.88
CA LEU A 180 6.75 15.56 -3.92
C LEU A 180 5.96 14.91 -5.06
N ILE A 181 6.63 14.48 -6.12
CA ILE A 181 6.02 13.60 -7.11
C ILE A 181 6.05 12.19 -6.53
N HIS A 182 4.86 11.62 -6.32
CA HIS A 182 4.68 10.31 -5.69
C HIS A 182 3.99 9.35 -6.66
N PRO A 183 4.74 8.80 -7.65
CA PRO A 183 4.13 7.94 -8.66
C PRO A 183 3.83 6.56 -8.13
N THR A 184 2.72 5.98 -8.59
CA THR A 184 2.47 4.56 -8.45
C THR A 184 3.30 3.81 -9.48
N VAL A 185 4.24 2.98 -9.02
CA VAL A 185 5.05 2.09 -9.85
C VAL A 185 4.74 0.63 -9.51
N GLY A 186 4.95 -0.29 -10.43
CA GLY A 186 4.63 -1.71 -10.26
C GLY A 186 3.70 -2.22 -11.36
N VAL A 187 2.77 -3.11 -11.01
CA VAL A 187 1.86 -3.73 -11.98
C VAL A 187 1.08 -2.68 -12.75
N THR A 188 1.22 -2.70 -14.08
CA THR A 188 0.51 -1.85 -15.04
C THR A 188 -0.78 -2.52 -15.49
N LYS A 189 -1.87 -1.74 -15.62
CA LYS A 189 -3.09 -2.25 -16.27
C LYS A 189 -2.88 -2.32 -17.78
N PRO A 190 -3.61 -3.19 -18.49
CA PRO A 190 -3.63 -3.17 -19.94
C PRO A 190 -3.94 -1.75 -20.45
N GLY A 191 -3.12 -1.25 -21.39
CA GLY A 191 -3.25 0.09 -21.95
C GLY A 191 -2.51 1.20 -21.18
N ASP A 192 -1.97 0.94 -19.99
CA ASP A 192 -1.09 1.90 -19.30
C ASP A 192 0.31 1.90 -19.90
N VAL A 193 0.96 3.06 -19.86
CA VAL A 193 2.40 3.18 -20.14
C VAL A 193 3.18 2.46 -19.03
N ASP A 194 4.18 1.66 -19.41
CA ASP A 194 5.03 0.94 -18.47
C ASP A 194 5.72 1.89 -17.46
N HIS A 195 6.05 1.37 -16.28
CA HIS A 195 6.56 2.21 -15.21
C HIS A 195 7.98 2.77 -15.47
N PHE A 196 8.83 2.08 -16.23
CA PHE A 196 10.16 2.61 -16.60
C PHE A 196 10.03 3.83 -17.47
N THR A 197 9.15 3.79 -18.47
CA THR A 197 8.85 4.95 -19.34
C THR A 197 8.21 6.07 -18.53
N ARG A 198 7.28 5.78 -17.62
CA ARG A 198 6.70 6.80 -16.75
C ARG A 198 7.75 7.50 -15.88
N VAL A 199 8.64 6.75 -15.24
CA VAL A 199 9.71 7.33 -14.40
C VAL A 199 10.66 8.20 -15.24
N ARG A 200 11.01 7.78 -16.45
CA ARG A 200 11.79 8.64 -17.38
C ARG A 200 11.06 9.94 -17.72
N CYS A 201 9.74 9.87 -17.95
CA CYS A 201 8.92 11.06 -18.17
C CYS A 201 8.93 12.00 -16.95
N TYR A 202 8.81 11.46 -15.74
CA TYR A 202 8.87 12.27 -14.51
C TYR A 202 10.23 12.95 -14.36
N LYS A 203 11.34 12.21 -14.49
CA LYS A 203 12.71 12.77 -14.45
C LYS A 203 12.90 13.89 -15.48
N HIS A 204 12.36 13.73 -16.69
CA HIS A 204 12.43 14.77 -17.73
C HIS A 204 11.54 15.99 -17.41
N ALA A 205 10.31 15.75 -16.95
CA ALA A 205 9.38 16.82 -16.60
C ALA A 205 9.90 17.68 -15.43
N LEU A 206 10.51 17.06 -14.42
CA LEU A 206 11.05 17.75 -13.25
C LEU A 206 12.16 18.75 -13.61
N LYS A 207 12.95 18.50 -14.66
CA LYS A 207 13.94 19.46 -15.16
C LYS A 207 13.34 20.81 -15.59
N LYS A 208 12.02 20.86 -15.81
CA LYS A 208 11.28 22.09 -16.17
C LYS A 208 10.74 22.84 -14.96
N TYR A 209 10.88 22.29 -13.74
CA TYR A 209 10.47 22.97 -12.51
C TYR A 209 11.58 23.88 -11.97
N ASP A 210 12.84 23.60 -12.31
CA ASP A 210 14.02 24.34 -11.84
C ASP A 210 14.27 25.64 -12.65
N LYS A 211 13.35 26.00 -13.53
CA LYS A 211 13.29 27.23 -14.30
C LYS A 211 11.99 27.96 -13.98
#